data_0f44187d0d00d47addd702816ff09f5f
#
_entry.id   0f44187d0d00d47addd702816ff09f5f
#
_cell.length_a   1.000
_cell.length_b   1.000
_cell.length_c   1.000
_cell.angle_alpha   90.00
_cell.angle_beta   90.00
_cell.angle_gamma   90.00
#
_symmetry.space_group_name_H-M   'P 1'
#
loop_
_entity.id
_entity.type
_entity.pdbx_description
1 polymer ?
#
loop_
_entity_poly.entity_id
_entity_poly.type
_entity_poly.pdbx_seq_one_letter_code
_entity_poly.pdbx_strand_id
1 'polypeptide(L)'
;MFKIEEFFVDEVYGERLLISKQADQSELEENIRVARVSLRCFDDMKIRINEHLLVFGHKNPEYTINERLGDRKGVESENGIKSAFRKAKEQGCQTVVLDFDMHMADSNLKTRKLASGIYGRHLDFTSGSINECYVVHNNKAVVVKPEVFAVLDKDTAKQLIEDEIEKLRT
;
A
#
# COMPACT_ATOMS: atom_id res chain seq x y z
N MET A 1 5.20 20.83 10.70
CA MET A 1 6.59 20.38 10.85
C MET A 1 6.63 19.01 11.54
N PHE A 2 7.43 18.10 11.05
CA PHE A 2 7.62 16.77 11.64
C PHE A 2 8.35 16.88 13.00
N LYS A 3 7.77 16.25 14.04
CA LYS A 3 8.36 16.21 15.39
C LYS A 3 8.40 14.77 15.87
N ILE A 4 9.59 14.23 16.01
CA ILE A 4 9.79 12.82 16.37
C ILE A 4 9.21 12.47 17.75
N GLU A 5 9.17 13.42 18.69
CA GLU A 5 8.60 13.21 20.02
C GLU A 5 7.08 12.93 20.02
N GLU A 6 6.40 13.20 18.89
CA GLU A 6 4.98 12.89 18.72
C GLU A 6 4.75 11.42 18.27
N PHE A 7 5.83 10.65 18.14
CA PHE A 7 5.79 9.28 17.64
C PHE A 7 6.39 8.30 18.65
N PHE A 8 5.86 7.07 18.63
CA PHE A 8 6.56 5.92 19.19
C PHE A 8 7.52 5.38 18.13
N VAL A 9 8.70 4.95 18.57
CA VAL A 9 9.68 4.28 17.71
C VAL A 9 9.43 2.78 17.79
N ASP A 10 9.33 2.11 16.63
CA ASP A 10 9.07 0.68 16.61
C ASP A 10 10.23 -0.13 17.23
N GLU A 11 9.89 -1.11 18.04
CA GLU A 11 10.89 -1.96 18.71
C GLU A 11 11.65 -2.88 17.77
N VAL A 12 11.08 -3.20 16.58
CA VAL A 12 11.70 -4.11 15.59
C VAL A 12 12.51 -3.33 14.56
N TYR A 13 11.93 -2.30 13.96
CA TYR A 13 12.55 -1.54 12.86
C TYR A 13 13.13 -0.20 13.25
N GLY A 14 13.04 0.17 14.55
CA GLY A 14 13.58 1.44 15.02
C GLY A 14 12.94 2.63 14.31
N GLU A 15 13.75 3.64 13.99
CA GLU A 15 13.26 4.88 13.36
C GLU A 15 12.76 4.70 11.93
N ARG A 16 12.93 3.53 11.32
CA ARG A 16 12.33 3.21 10.03
C ARG A 16 10.80 3.05 10.12
N LEU A 17 10.25 2.81 11.31
CA LEU A 17 8.81 2.76 11.55
C LEU A 17 8.47 3.62 12.77
N LEU A 18 7.85 4.75 12.50
CA LEU A 18 7.38 5.66 13.53
C LEU A 18 5.85 5.59 13.60
N ILE A 19 5.31 5.52 14.81
CA ILE A 19 3.87 5.35 15.04
C ILE A 19 3.37 6.58 15.78
N SER A 20 2.47 7.36 15.16
CA SER A 20 1.89 8.52 15.81
C SER A 20 1.20 8.13 17.11
N LYS A 21 1.43 8.90 18.17
CA LYS A 21 0.72 8.75 19.44
C LYS A 21 -0.79 9.00 19.31
N GLN A 22 -1.22 9.60 18.20
CA GLN A 22 -2.62 9.89 17.86
C GLN A 22 -3.15 9.03 16.70
N ALA A 23 -2.48 7.90 16.40
CA ALA A 23 -2.94 6.99 15.36
C ALA A 23 -4.30 6.37 15.70
N ASP A 24 -5.07 6.01 14.65
CA ASP A 24 -6.35 5.31 14.81
C ASP A 24 -6.14 3.96 15.49
N GLN A 25 -6.61 3.82 16.71
CA GLN A 25 -6.44 2.60 17.51
C GLN A 25 -7.19 1.40 16.92
N SER A 26 -8.28 1.63 16.20
CA SER A 26 -9.07 0.55 15.58
C SER A 26 -8.34 -0.14 14.42
N GLU A 27 -7.46 0.60 13.73
CA GLU A 27 -6.68 0.12 12.58
C GLU A 27 -5.21 -0.14 12.91
N LEU A 28 -4.77 0.19 14.12
CA LEU A 28 -3.34 0.27 14.46
C LEU A 28 -2.63 -1.07 14.32
N GLU A 29 -3.21 -2.15 14.82
CA GLU A 29 -2.59 -3.47 14.77
C GLU A 29 -2.32 -3.91 13.33
N GLU A 30 -3.30 -3.75 12.45
CA GLU A 30 -3.18 -4.08 11.04
C GLU A 30 -2.21 -3.14 10.30
N ASN A 31 -2.24 -1.86 10.62
CA ASN A 31 -1.32 -0.89 10.04
C ASN A 31 0.14 -1.18 10.43
N ILE A 32 0.39 -1.59 11.67
CA ILE A 32 1.74 -1.98 12.14
C ILE A 32 2.17 -3.28 11.44
N ARG A 33 1.30 -4.27 11.36
CA ARG A 33 1.60 -5.55 10.69
C ARG A 33 2.04 -5.32 9.24
N VAL A 34 1.25 -4.60 8.48
CA VAL A 34 1.54 -4.32 7.06
C VAL A 34 2.82 -3.49 6.91
N ALA A 35 3.03 -2.50 7.77
CA ALA A 35 4.26 -1.70 7.77
C ALA A 35 5.49 -2.57 8.01
N ARG A 36 5.44 -3.46 9.00
CA ARG A 36 6.58 -4.36 9.30
C ARG A 36 6.86 -5.34 8.16
N VAL A 37 5.82 -5.90 7.54
CA VAL A 37 5.97 -6.75 6.35
C VAL A 37 6.67 -5.98 5.22
N SER A 38 6.23 -4.77 4.96
CA SER A 38 6.80 -3.92 3.91
C SER A 38 8.26 -3.56 4.20
N LEU A 39 8.58 -3.17 5.42
CA LEU A 39 9.94 -2.81 5.82
C LEU A 39 10.91 -3.99 5.75
N ARG A 40 10.43 -5.21 5.97
CA ARG A 40 11.24 -6.40 5.78
C ARG A 40 11.59 -6.65 4.32
N CYS A 41 10.67 -6.32 3.41
CA CYS A 41 10.83 -6.55 1.97
C CYS A 41 11.60 -5.44 1.25
N PHE A 42 11.63 -4.23 1.81
CA PHE A 42 12.23 -3.04 1.18
C PHE A 42 13.21 -2.36 2.14
N ASP A 43 14.50 -2.60 1.96
CA ASP A 43 15.55 -2.19 2.91
C ASP A 43 15.65 -0.67 3.09
N ASP A 44 15.40 0.11 2.03
CA ASP A 44 15.51 1.58 2.07
C ASP A 44 14.22 2.28 2.46
N MET A 45 13.16 1.52 2.75
CA MET A 45 11.85 2.09 3.06
C MET A 45 11.80 2.65 4.49
N LYS A 46 11.10 3.78 4.62
CA LYS A 46 10.73 4.39 5.91
C LYS A 46 9.23 4.64 5.92
N ILE A 47 8.59 4.29 7.01
CA ILE A 47 7.13 4.42 7.17
C ILE A 47 6.83 5.17 8.46
N ARG A 48 5.91 6.13 8.39
CA ARG A 48 5.21 6.67 9.56
C ARG A 48 3.76 6.25 9.50
N ILE A 49 3.23 5.78 10.61
CA ILE A 49 1.77 5.62 10.80
C ILE A 49 1.26 6.95 11.30
N ASN A 50 0.38 7.57 10.54
CA ASN A 50 -0.02 8.95 10.75
C ASN A 50 -1.06 9.10 11.86
N GLU A 51 -1.22 10.34 12.34
CA GLU A 51 -2.30 10.71 13.24
C GLU A 51 -3.67 10.57 12.55
N HIS A 52 -4.68 10.31 13.36
CA HIS A 52 -6.08 10.32 12.93
C HIS A 52 -6.83 11.39 13.73
N LEU A 53 -7.21 12.45 13.04
CA LEU A 53 -7.91 13.57 13.66
C LEU A 53 -9.39 13.54 13.28
N LEU A 54 -10.26 13.55 14.29
CA LEU A 54 -11.71 13.59 14.12
C LEU A 54 -12.20 15.05 13.93
N VAL A 55 -11.69 15.69 12.87
CA VAL A 55 -12.03 17.08 12.52
C VAL A 55 -12.71 17.06 11.15
N PHE A 56 -13.85 17.75 11.04
CA PHE A 56 -14.60 17.83 9.79
C PHE A 56 -13.71 18.34 8.65
N GLY A 57 -13.73 17.61 7.52
CA GLY A 57 -12.94 17.95 6.34
C GLY A 57 -11.47 17.54 6.41
N HIS A 58 -10.98 17.05 7.55
CA HIS A 58 -9.61 16.56 7.66
C HIS A 58 -9.47 15.19 6.98
N LYS A 59 -8.45 15.05 6.15
CA LYS A 59 -8.10 13.77 5.52
C LYS A 59 -7.18 12.98 6.44
N ASN A 60 -7.41 11.67 6.55
CA ASN A 60 -6.67 10.80 7.46
C ASN A 60 -6.00 9.64 6.70
N PRO A 61 -4.97 9.90 5.88
CA PRO A 61 -4.19 8.82 5.28
C PRO A 61 -3.46 8.02 6.36
N GLU A 62 -3.48 6.70 6.30
CA GLU A 62 -2.86 5.85 7.34
C GLU A 62 -1.35 6.02 7.41
N TYR A 63 -0.69 6.17 6.25
CA TYR A 63 0.77 6.13 6.18
C TYR A 63 1.39 7.36 5.54
N THR A 64 2.64 7.62 5.92
CA THR A 64 3.61 8.31 5.08
C THR A 64 4.72 7.32 4.77
N ILE A 65 4.86 6.96 3.50
CA ILE A 65 5.83 5.97 3.01
C ILE A 65 6.84 6.70 2.14
N ASN A 66 8.12 6.72 2.56
CA ASN A 66 9.17 7.45 1.83
C ASN A 66 8.75 8.89 1.50
N GLU A 67 8.19 9.59 2.48
CA GLU A 67 7.69 10.98 2.40
C GLU A 67 6.46 11.18 1.49
N ARG A 68 5.76 10.13 1.08
CA ARG A 68 4.51 10.19 0.33
C ARG A 68 3.35 9.63 1.13
N LEU A 69 2.20 10.27 1.05
CA LEU A 69 0.99 9.79 1.73
C LEU A 69 0.50 8.49 1.10
N GLY A 70 0.16 7.53 1.93
CA GLY A 70 -0.33 6.23 1.53
C GLY A 70 -1.58 5.81 2.29
N ASP A 71 -2.43 5.07 1.62
CA ASP A 71 -3.66 4.54 2.18
C ASP A 71 -3.66 3.01 2.06
N ARG A 72 -3.95 2.32 3.17
CA ARG A 72 -4.08 0.86 3.20
C ARG A 72 -5.54 0.46 3.10
N LYS A 73 -5.82 -0.49 2.23
CA LYS A 73 -7.14 -1.10 2.14
C LYS A 73 -7.03 -2.62 2.20
N GLY A 74 -7.77 -3.22 3.13
CA GLY A 74 -8.02 -4.65 3.11
C GLY A 74 -8.89 -4.97 1.90
N VAL A 75 -8.46 -5.91 1.06
CA VAL A 75 -9.17 -6.33 -0.14
C VAL A 75 -9.30 -7.84 -0.16
N GLU A 76 -10.46 -8.32 -0.61
CA GLU A 76 -10.78 -9.75 -0.68
C GLU A 76 -10.51 -10.33 -2.06
N SER A 77 -10.55 -9.48 -3.10
CA SER A 77 -10.39 -9.91 -4.49
C SER A 77 -10.07 -8.70 -5.37
N GLU A 78 -9.85 -8.98 -6.68
CA GLU A 78 -9.64 -7.95 -7.69
C GLU A 78 -10.77 -6.91 -7.75
N ASN A 79 -11.98 -7.27 -7.32
CA ASN A 79 -13.13 -6.36 -7.33
C ASN A 79 -12.97 -5.17 -6.38
N GLY A 80 -12.15 -5.30 -5.34
CA GLY A 80 -11.88 -4.23 -4.38
C GLY A 80 -10.83 -3.21 -4.84
N ILE A 81 -10.08 -3.51 -5.90
CA ILE A 81 -8.92 -2.69 -6.33
C ILE A 81 -9.37 -1.29 -6.76
N LYS A 82 -10.39 -1.20 -7.61
CA LYS A 82 -10.90 0.09 -8.09
C LYS A 82 -11.32 1.01 -6.94
N SER A 83 -12.05 0.46 -5.98
CA SER A 83 -12.50 1.21 -4.80
C SER A 83 -11.31 1.64 -3.93
N ALA A 84 -10.30 0.78 -3.76
CA ALA A 84 -9.11 1.10 -2.99
C ALA A 84 -8.37 2.30 -3.60
N PHE A 85 -8.14 2.30 -4.91
CA PHE A 85 -7.50 3.42 -5.61
C PHE A 85 -8.31 4.70 -5.51
N ARG A 86 -9.63 4.62 -5.68
CA ARG A 86 -10.50 5.78 -5.55
C ARG A 86 -10.41 6.40 -4.16
N LYS A 87 -10.52 5.58 -3.13
CA LYS A 87 -10.44 6.04 -1.73
C LYS A 87 -9.08 6.64 -1.40
N ALA A 88 -7.99 6.05 -1.87
CA ALA A 88 -6.65 6.59 -1.68
C ALA A 88 -6.53 8.00 -2.30
N LYS A 89 -7.02 8.18 -3.52
CA LYS A 89 -7.02 9.50 -4.18
C LYS A 89 -7.87 10.51 -3.43
N GLU A 90 -9.03 10.11 -2.93
CA GLU A 90 -9.91 10.97 -2.10
C GLU A 90 -9.19 11.43 -0.83
N GLN A 91 -8.31 10.60 -0.26
CA GLN A 91 -7.47 10.94 0.90
C GLN A 91 -6.22 11.76 0.52
N GLY A 92 -6.03 12.07 -0.76
CA GLY A 92 -4.85 12.81 -1.22
C GLY A 92 -3.59 11.95 -1.28
N CYS A 93 -3.73 10.63 -1.31
CA CYS A 93 -2.61 9.71 -1.33
C CYS A 93 -2.08 9.48 -2.73
N GLN A 94 -0.75 9.32 -2.84
CA GLN A 94 -0.05 8.93 -4.05
C GLN A 94 0.39 7.47 -4.02
N THR A 95 0.24 6.82 -2.88
CA THR A 95 0.59 5.41 -2.67
C THR A 95 -0.64 4.65 -2.20
N VAL A 96 -0.90 3.51 -2.84
CA VAL A 96 -1.96 2.58 -2.44
C VAL A 96 -1.31 1.32 -1.88
N VAL A 97 -1.81 0.85 -0.75
CA VAL A 97 -1.40 -0.43 -0.15
C VAL A 97 -2.60 -1.37 -0.16
N LEU A 98 -2.53 -2.41 -0.98
CA LEU A 98 -3.56 -3.44 -1.09
C LEU A 98 -3.20 -4.59 -0.16
N ASP A 99 -3.96 -4.74 0.92
CA ASP A 99 -3.73 -5.77 1.94
C ASP A 99 -4.67 -6.94 1.70
N PHE A 100 -4.14 -8.04 1.16
CA PHE A 100 -4.89 -9.26 0.91
C PHE A 100 -4.80 -10.27 2.08
N ASP A 101 -3.93 -10.06 3.06
CA ASP A 101 -3.79 -10.97 4.20
C ASP A 101 -4.98 -10.94 5.14
N MET A 102 -5.71 -9.83 5.16
CA MET A 102 -6.82 -9.63 6.07
C MET A 102 -8.01 -10.57 5.80
N HIS A 103 -8.24 -10.90 4.54
CA HIS A 103 -9.46 -11.56 4.10
C HIS A 103 -9.25 -12.76 3.17
N MET A 104 -8.02 -13.05 2.77
CA MET A 104 -7.77 -14.06 1.76
C MET A 104 -6.92 -15.21 2.31
N ALA A 105 -7.42 -16.44 2.14
CA ALA A 105 -6.62 -17.63 2.41
C ALA A 105 -5.49 -17.77 1.39
N ASP A 106 -4.35 -18.33 1.81
CA ASP A 106 -3.13 -18.44 1.00
C ASP A 106 -3.33 -19.09 -0.37
N SER A 107 -4.27 -20.03 -0.47
CA SER A 107 -4.54 -20.76 -1.71
C SER A 107 -5.33 -19.98 -2.76
N ASN A 108 -5.85 -18.78 -2.41
CA ASN A 108 -6.83 -18.07 -3.24
C ASN A 108 -6.27 -16.87 -4.00
N LEU A 109 -4.95 -16.65 -3.96
CA LEU A 109 -4.34 -15.54 -4.68
C LEU A 109 -4.39 -15.77 -6.19
N LYS A 110 -5.29 -15.06 -6.88
CA LYS A 110 -5.48 -15.15 -8.33
C LYS A 110 -4.65 -14.07 -9.03
N THR A 111 -3.37 -14.35 -9.21
CA THR A 111 -2.37 -13.38 -9.69
C THR A 111 -2.76 -12.71 -11.00
N ARG A 112 -3.29 -13.47 -11.95
CA ARG A 112 -3.70 -12.93 -13.25
C ARG A 112 -4.87 -11.95 -13.14
N LYS A 113 -5.86 -12.27 -12.31
CA LYS A 113 -7.01 -11.37 -12.08
C LYS A 113 -6.59 -10.10 -11.34
N LEU A 114 -5.71 -10.23 -10.35
CA LEU A 114 -5.18 -9.08 -9.63
C LEU A 114 -4.36 -8.19 -10.55
N ALA A 115 -3.51 -8.77 -11.40
CA ALA A 115 -2.75 -8.03 -12.40
C ALA A 115 -3.66 -7.26 -13.36
N SER A 116 -4.73 -7.87 -13.83
CA SER A 116 -5.74 -7.21 -14.66
C SER A 116 -6.44 -6.07 -13.93
N GLY A 117 -6.77 -6.26 -12.66
CA GLY A 117 -7.38 -5.24 -11.81
C GLY A 117 -6.48 -4.02 -11.61
N ILE A 118 -5.20 -4.26 -11.35
CA ILE A 118 -4.21 -3.18 -11.19
C ILE A 118 -3.97 -2.49 -12.54
N TYR A 119 -3.84 -3.24 -13.62
CA TYR A 119 -3.72 -2.66 -14.97
C TYR A 119 -4.91 -1.77 -15.31
N GLY A 120 -6.11 -2.13 -14.87
CA GLY A 120 -7.32 -1.30 -15.03
C GLY A 120 -7.18 0.10 -14.41
N ARG A 121 -6.18 0.32 -13.55
CA ARG A 121 -5.86 1.61 -12.93
C ARG A 121 -4.68 2.31 -13.61
N HIS A 122 -4.31 1.90 -14.82
CA HIS A 122 -3.14 2.45 -15.54
C HIS A 122 -3.20 3.98 -15.71
N LEU A 123 -4.38 4.56 -15.87
CA LEU A 123 -4.51 6.02 -15.98
C LEU A 123 -4.13 6.74 -14.68
N ASP A 124 -4.38 6.14 -13.53
CA ASP A 124 -3.96 6.71 -12.25
C ASP A 124 -2.44 6.78 -12.14
N PHE A 125 -1.74 5.76 -12.67
CA PHE A 125 -0.28 5.74 -12.71
C PHE A 125 0.29 6.71 -13.75
N THR A 126 -0.23 6.68 -14.96
CA THR A 126 0.30 7.50 -16.07
C THR A 126 0.00 8.98 -15.88
N SER A 127 -1.08 9.34 -15.19
CA SER A 127 -1.38 10.73 -14.86
C SER A 127 -0.57 11.27 -13.67
N GLY A 128 0.12 10.40 -12.94
CA GLY A 128 0.86 10.76 -11.74
C GLY A 128 0.00 10.87 -10.48
N SER A 129 -1.29 10.51 -10.55
CA SER A 129 -2.17 10.51 -9.36
C SER A 129 -1.74 9.47 -8.35
N ILE A 130 -1.28 8.31 -8.84
CA ILE A 130 -0.72 7.22 -8.02
C ILE A 130 0.69 6.92 -8.54
N ASN A 131 1.67 6.91 -7.64
CA ASN A 131 3.06 6.62 -7.96
C ASN A 131 3.49 5.21 -7.60
N GLU A 132 2.84 4.59 -6.63
CA GLU A 132 3.19 3.25 -6.17
C GLU A 132 1.96 2.51 -5.70
N CYS A 133 1.89 1.22 -6.03
CA CYS A 133 0.90 0.30 -5.47
C CYS A 133 1.63 -0.88 -4.84
N TYR A 134 1.60 -0.96 -3.52
CA TYR A 134 2.12 -2.11 -2.78
C TYR A 134 1.03 -3.17 -2.70
N VAL A 135 1.42 -4.43 -2.89
CA VAL A 135 0.52 -5.58 -2.75
C VAL A 135 1.10 -6.46 -1.63
N VAL A 136 0.30 -6.68 -0.61
CA VAL A 136 0.70 -7.44 0.59
C VAL A 136 -0.09 -8.73 0.67
N HIS A 137 0.58 -9.86 0.75
CA HIS A 137 -0.01 -11.17 0.93
C HIS A 137 1.06 -12.17 1.39
N ASN A 138 0.65 -13.18 2.15
CA ASN A 138 1.52 -14.26 2.62
C ASN A 138 2.78 -13.73 3.32
N ASN A 139 2.60 -12.70 4.14
CA ASN A 139 3.68 -12.08 4.91
C ASN A 139 4.82 -11.52 4.03
N LYS A 140 4.48 -11.10 2.82
CA LYS A 140 5.36 -10.49 1.82
C LYS A 140 4.71 -9.27 1.20
N ALA A 141 5.53 -8.39 0.64
CA ALA A 141 5.08 -7.22 -0.10
C ALA A 141 5.85 -7.07 -1.40
N VAL A 142 5.14 -6.70 -2.46
CA VAL A 142 5.72 -6.32 -3.75
C VAL A 142 5.19 -4.95 -4.15
N VAL A 143 5.81 -4.31 -5.14
CA VAL A 143 5.41 -2.97 -5.58
C VAL A 143 5.22 -2.92 -7.09
N VAL A 144 4.15 -2.25 -7.52
CA VAL A 144 3.90 -1.90 -8.92
C VAL A 144 4.13 -0.40 -9.07
N LYS A 145 5.00 -0.01 -9.99
CA LYS A 145 5.41 1.36 -10.25
C LYS A 145 4.99 1.81 -11.66
N PRO A 146 4.93 3.14 -11.93
CA PRO A 146 4.51 3.66 -13.24
C PRO A 146 5.30 3.13 -14.42
N GLU A 147 6.57 2.77 -14.26
CA GLU A 147 7.44 2.26 -15.31
C GLU A 147 6.89 1.02 -16.01
N VAL A 148 6.10 0.22 -15.31
CA VAL A 148 5.43 -0.96 -15.88
C VAL A 148 4.51 -0.57 -17.05
N PHE A 149 3.90 0.61 -16.97
CA PHE A 149 2.95 1.09 -17.98
C PHE A 149 3.63 1.82 -19.15
N ALA A 150 4.96 2.00 -19.10
CA ALA A 150 5.73 2.60 -20.19
C ALA A 150 6.06 1.60 -21.30
N VAL A 151 5.75 0.30 -21.13
CA VAL A 151 5.93 -0.72 -22.16
C VAL A 151 4.91 -0.55 -23.29
N LEU A 152 5.27 -1.07 -24.47
CA LEU A 152 4.53 -0.80 -25.72
C LEU A 152 3.13 -1.41 -25.79
N ASP A 153 2.85 -2.49 -25.06
CA ASP A 153 1.55 -3.15 -25.13
C ASP A 153 1.00 -3.56 -23.79
N LYS A 154 -0.33 -3.68 -23.75
CA LYS A 154 -1.11 -4.03 -22.57
C LYS A 154 -0.75 -5.41 -22.02
N ASP A 155 -0.58 -6.39 -22.88
CA ASP A 155 -0.34 -7.77 -22.42
C ASP A 155 1.01 -7.90 -21.73
N THR A 156 2.03 -7.21 -22.26
CA THR A 156 3.35 -7.15 -21.61
C THR A 156 3.27 -6.45 -20.25
N ALA A 157 2.55 -5.33 -20.16
CA ALA A 157 2.36 -4.64 -18.88
C ALA A 157 1.64 -5.53 -17.86
N LYS A 158 0.57 -6.20 -18.25
CA LYS A 158 -0.13 -7.14 -17.37
C LYS A 158 0.76 -8.29 -16.92
N GLN A 159 1.59 -8.82 -17.81
CA GLN A 159 2.50 -9.91 -17.48
C GLN A 159 3.55 -9.45 -16.45
N LEU A 160 4.10 -8.25 -16.61
CA LEU A 160 5.04 -7.70 -15.63
C LEU A 160 4.42 -7.55 -14.25
N ILE A 161 3.16 -7.10 -14.18
CA ILE A 161 2.43 -6.99 -12.92
C ILE A 161 2.18 -8.38 -12.33
N GLU A 162 1.75 -9.33 -13.16
CA GLU A 162 1.51 -10.73 -12.73
C GLU A 162 2.79 -11.35 -12.15
N ASP A 163 3.93 -11.13 -12.81
CA ASP A 163 5.23 -11.65 -12.37
C ASP A 163 5.60 -11.09 -10.97
N GLU A 164 5.33 -9.80 -10.72
CA GLU A 164 5.54 -9.23 -9.39
C GLU A 164 4.63 -9.88 -8.34
N ILE A 165 3.35 -10.06 -8.64
CA ILE A 165 2.39 -10.65 -7.71
C ILE A 165 2.72 -12.12 -7.43
N GLU A 166 3.22 -12.86 -8.42
CA GLU A 166 3.62 -14.26 -8.24
C GLU A 166 4.69 -14.43 -7.15
N LYS A 167 5.53 -13.44 -6.92
CA LYS A 167 6.53 -13.47 -5.85
C LYS A 167 5.92 -13.61 -4.45
N LEU A 168 4.64 -13.29 -4.30
CA LEU A 168 3.93 -13.39 -3.03
C LEU A 168 3.56 -14.84 -2.66
N ARG A 169 3.58 -15.75 -3.61
CA ARG A 169 3.16 -17.15 -3.40
C ARG A 169 4.19 -18.04 -2.72
N THR A 170 5.43 -17.65 -2.72
CA THR A 170 6.51 -18.53 -2.25
C THR A 170 7.02 -18.19 -0.86
#